data_040c77adcad3e91fa31bc37f751dcf9e
#
_entry.id   040c77adcad3e91fa31bc37f751dcf9e
#
_cell.length_a   1.000
_cell.length_b   1.000
_cell.length_c   1.000
_cell.angle_alpha   90.00
_cell.angle_beta   90.00
_cell.angle_gamma   90.00
#
_symmetry.space_group_name_H-M   'P 1'
#
loop_
_entity.id
_entity.type
_entity.pdbx_description
1 polymer ?
#
loop_
_entity_poly.entity_id
_entity_poly.type
_entity_poly.pdbx_seq_one_letter_code
_entity_poly.pdbx_strand_id
1 'polypeptide(L)'
;QFTPTESQKFVFEYGKNNQVHTLTPGESLDAWTMRGNLKQPNSKRETHNSRSHWVAAWNAQGEILHPEIAVYQEKVIREVKSGKKDKYNHWDLNYESRKPEITNTIIDAKVTAFLPENVLTIGGQFQHAELRDDSATGKKTTETQSVSVKQKAVFIENEYAATDSLALTGGLRLDNHEIYGSYWNPRLYAVYNLTDNLTLKGGIAKAFRAPSIREVSPGFGTLTQGGASIMYGNRDLKPETSVTEEIGIIYNNDRGFSASATLFNTDFKNKLTSYDIGTKDPVTGLNTFIYDNVGEANIRGVELATQIPVNDKWRVSANYTFTDSRRESDDESLNGKSLKGEPLERTPRHAANAKLEWDYTQDITFYSSLNYTGKQIWAAQRNGAKVPRVRNGFTSMDIGLNYQILPDMLINFAVLNVTDRKSEDIDTIDGNWQVDEGRRYWANVRVSF
;
A
#
# COMPACT_ATOMS: atom_id res chain seq x y z
N GLN A 1 26.19 11.19 -1.13
CA GLN A 1 26.38 11.17 -2.59
C GLN A 1 27.80 11.58 -2.93
N PHE A 2 28.44 10.84 -3.82
CA PHE A 2 29.80 11.10 -4.30
C PHE A 2 29.84 11.01 -5.84
N THR A 3 30.34 12.04 -6.49
CA THR A 3 30.43 12.17 -7.96
C THR A 3 31.90 12.37 -8.36
N PRO A 4 32.68 11.28 -8.56
CA PRO A 4 34.11 11.39 -8.89
C PRO A 4 34.36 12.01 -10.25
N THR A 5 33.42 11.91 -11.17
CA THR A 5 33.40 12.55 -12.49
C THR A 5 31.99 13.05 -12.77
N GLU A 6 31.81 13.93 -13.77
CA GLU A 6 30.48 14.40 -14.22
C GLU A 6 29.57 13.25 -14.67
N SER A 7 30.17 12.17 -15.19
CA SER A 7 29.47 11.01 -15.73
C SER A 7 29.24 9.87 -14.72
N GLN A 8 29.74 9.96 -13.49
CA GLN A 8 29.60 8.88 -12.51
C GLN A 8 29.09 9.39 -11.17
N LYS A 9 28.14 8.63 -10.62
CA LYS A 9 27.52 8.96 -9.35
C LYS A 9 27.45 7.72 -8.46
N PHE A 10 27.97 7.84 -7.25
CA PHE A 10 27.79 6.88 -6.17
C PHE A 10 26.82 7.44 -5.13
N VAL A 11 25.88 6.62 -4.72
CA VAL A 11 24.91 6.96 -3.67
C VAL A 11 25.06 5.95 -2.55
N PHE A 12 25.21 6.45 -1.34
CA PHE A 12 25.08 5.66 -0.14
C PHE A 12 24.04 6.33 0.76
N GLU A 13 23.06 5.55 1.20
CA GLU A 13 22.00 6.01 2.09
C GLU A 13 21.82 5.03 3.25
N TYR A 14 21.57 5.55 4.43
CA TYR A 14 21.16 4.79 5.60
C TYR A 14 20.00 5.51 6.27
N GLY A 15 18.95 4.75 6.59
CA GLY A 15 17.80 5.29 7.31
C GLY A 15 17.33 4.35 8.42
N LYS A 16 16.79 4.96 9.49
CA LYS A 16 16.16 4.23 10.59
C LYS A 16 14.88 4.94 11.02
N ASN A 17 13.81 4.18 11.17
CA ASN A 17 12.54 4.66 11.68
C ASN A 17 12.09 3.75 12.83
N ASN A 18 11.63 4.34 13.94
CA ASN A 18 11.06 3.63 15.06
C ASN A 18 9.67 4.17 15.35
N GLN A 19 8.69 3.30 15.49
CA GLN A 19 7.32 3.64 15.81
C GLN A 19 6.86 2.79 17.00
N VAL A 20 6.12 3.38 17.92
CA VAL A 20 5.49 2.69 19.04
C VAL A 20 3.98 2.90 18.96
N HIS A 21 3.24 1.80 18.91
CA HIS A 21 1.80 1.80 18.99
C HIS A 21 1.38 1.20 20.32
N THR A 22 0.65 1.96 21.12
CA THR A 22 0.13 1.50 22.41
C THR A 22 -1.38 1.27 22.30
N LEU A 23 -1.83 0.09 22.65
CA LEU A 23 -3.24 -0.24 22.85
C LEU A 23 -3.49 -0.36 24.34
N THR A 24 -4.29 0.59 24.89
CA THR A 24 -4.69 0.60 26.30
C THR A 24 -6.19 0.27 26.39
N PRO A 25 -6.60 -0.78 27.10
CA PRO A 25 -8.01 -1.08 27.29
C PRO A 25 -8.71 0.02 28.09
N GLY A 26 -9.91 0.38 27.71
CA GLY A 26 -10.85 1.20 28.49
C GLY A 26 -10.98 2.69 28.10
N GLU A 27 -10.09 3.24 27.29
CA GLU A 27 -10.19 4.67 26.92
C GLU A 27 -10.87 4.94 25.55
N SER A 28 -10.95 3.93 24.69
CA SER A 28 -11.55 4.08 23.36
C SER A 28 -12.45 2.92 22.96
N LEU A 29 -12.89 2.08 23.90
CA LEU A 29 -13.44 0.77 23.62
C LEU A 29 -14.67 0.42 24.43
N ASP A 30 -15.57 1.35 24.68
CA ASP A 30 -16.89 1.03 25.22
C ASP A 30 -17.64 0.01 24.35
N ALA A 31 -17.40 0.05 23.05
CA ALA A 31 -17.90 -0.95 22.10
C ALA A 31 -17.27 -2.36 22.27
N TRP A 32 -16.09 -2.46 22.85
CA TRP A 32 -15.45 -3.75 23.17
C TRP A 32 -15.98 -4.37 24.45
N THR A 33 -16.33 -3.57 25.42
CA THR A 33 -16.94 -4.01 26.69
C THR A 33 -18.37 -4.48 26.49
N MET A 34 -19.12 -3.94 25.55
CA MET A 34 -20.50 -4.33 25.27
C MET A 34 -20.67 -5.76 24.70
N ARG A 35 -19.62 -6.36 24.14
CA ARG A 35 -19.74 -7.72 23.55
C ARG A 35 -19.49 -8.88 24.50
N GLY A 36 -19.39 -8.69 25.80
CA GLY A 36 -19.42 -9.77 26.81
C GLY A 36 -18.41 -10.92 26.69
N ASN A 37 -17.73 -11.07 25.53
CA ASN A 37 -16.85 -12.20 25.20
C ASN A 37 -15.36 -11.85 25.20
N LEU A 38 -14.99 -10.59 25.34
CA LEU A 38 -13.61 -10.17 25.43
C LEU A 38 -13.24 -9.91 26.90
N LYS A 39 -13.10 -10.99 27.64
CA LYS A 39 -12.55 -11.00 29.00
C LYS A 39 -11.05 -10.63 29.01
N GLN A 40 -10.68 -9.48 28.45
CA GLN A 40 -9.37 -8.91 28.70
C GLN A 40 -9.44 -7.39 28.97
N PRO A 41 -10.21 -6.96 29.98
CA PRO A 41 -10.19 -5.56 30.41
C PRO A 41 -8.83 -5.15 31.00
N ASN A 42 -7.87 -6.07 31.13
CA ASN A 42 -6.59 -5.89 31.84
C ASN A 42 -5.37 -6.19 30.95
N SER A 43 -5.44 -6.13 29.63
CA SER A 43 -4.26 -6.29 28.80
C SER A 43 -3.89 -4.99 28.09
N LYS A 44 -2.68 -4.52 28.33
CA LYS A 44 -2.03 -3.45 27.55
C LYS A 44 -1.11 -4.09 26.53
N ARG A 45 -1.09 -3.58 25.31
CA ARG A 45 -0.16 -4.02 24.27
C ARG A 45 0.62 -2.84 23.76
N GLU A 46 1.91 -3.00 23.67
CA GLU A 46 2.80 -2.10 22.92
C GLU A 46 3.40 -2.85 21.73
N THR A 47 3.35 -2.22 20.57
CA THR A 47 4.00 -2.73 19.36
C THR A 47 5.08 -1.74 18.96
N HIS A 48 6.33 -2.16 19.07
CA HIS A 48 7.49 -1.41 18.65
C HIS A 48 7.90 -1.88 17.26
N ASN A 49 7.72 -1.04 16.25
CA ASN A 49 8.16 -1.30 14.89
C ASN A 49 9.47 -0.54 14.66
N SER A 50 10.55 -1.25 14.39
CA SER A 50 11.82 -0.69 13.97
C SER A 50 12.10 -1.08 12.53
N ARG A 51 12.32 -0.11 11.68
CA ARG A 51 12.71 -0.30 10.29
C ARG A 51 14.04 0.38 10.07
N SER A 52 15.03 -0.36 9.58
CA SER A 52 16.29 0.19 9.12
C SER A 52 16.55 -0.23 7.69
N HIS A 53 17.17 0.61 6.91
CA HIS A 53 17.58 0.30 5.55
C HIS A 53 18.92 0.93 5.22
N TRP A 54 19.62 0.35 4.27
CA TRP A 54 20.74 0.95 3.61
C TRP A 54 20.67 0.69 2.10
N VAL A 55 21.22 1.61 1.33
CA VAL A 55 21.32 1.55 -0.12
C VAL A 55 22.75 1.89 -0.50
N ALA A 56 23.32 1.11 -1.41
CA ALA A 56 24.53 1.44 -2.11
C ALA A 56 24.25 1.33 -3.61
N ALA A 57 24.40 2.43 -4.35
CA ALA A 57 24.12 2.46 -5.77
C ALA A 57 25.24 3.17 -6.54
N TRP A 58 25.48 2.70 -7.74
CA TRP A 58 26.33 3.32 -8.74
C TRP A 58 25.56 3.46 -10.04
N ASN A 59 25.68 4.63 -10.67
CA ASN A 59 25.22 4.86 -12.02
C ASN A 59 26.27 5.64 -12.81
N ALA A 60 26.32 5.39 -14.10
CA ALA A 60 27.18 6.13 -15.01
C ALA A 60 26.38 6.57 -16.25
N GLN A 61 26.76 7.72 -16.78
CA GLN A 61 26.18 8.31 -17.98
C GLN A 61 27.26 8.34 -19.07
N GLY A 62 27.18 7.40 -20.00
CA GLY A 62 27.95 7.43 -21.25
C GLY A 62 27.15 8.15 -22.32
N GLU A 63 27.69 8.29 -23.50
CA GLU A 63 27.02 8.92 -24.66
C GLU A 63 25.78 8.10 -25.08
N ILE A 64 25.88 6.77 -25.05
CA ILE A 64 24.83 5.84 -25.48
C ILE A 64 24.38 4.94 -24.34
N LEU A 65 25.31 4.46 -23.52
CA LEU A 65 25.02 3.44 -22.48
C LEU A 65 25.03 4.04 -21.09
N HIS A 66 23.94 3.84 -20.36
CA HIS A 66 23.76 4.24 -18.97
C HIS A 66 23.60 3.00 -18.08
N PRO A 67 24.70 2.46 -17.54
CA PRO A 67 24.65 1.36 -16.59
C PRO A 67 24.28 1.85 -15.18
N GLU A 68 23.48 1.04 -14.49
CA GLU A 68 23.09 1.24 -13.11
C GLU A 68 23.18 -0.08 -12.34
N ILE A 69 23.71 -0.04 -11.13
CA ILE A 69 23.66 -1.13 -10.19
C ILE A 69 23.31 -0.59 -8.80
N ALA A 70 22.41 -1.27 -8.12
CA ALA A 70 22.02 -0.94 -6.77
C ALA A 70 21.91 -2.19 -5.89
N VAL A 71 22.40 -2.09 -4.68
CA VAL A 71 22.20 -3.08 -3.63
C VAL A 71 21.51 -2.37 -2.48
N TYR A 72 20.38 -2.91 -2.02
CA TYR A 72 19.68 -2.37 -0.88
C TYR A 72 19.19 -3.48 0.04
N GLN A 73 19.20 -3.18 1.32
CA GLN A 73 18.71 -4.07 2.34
C GLN A 73 17.78 -3.31 3.28
N GLU A 74 16.65 -3.91 3.54
CA GLU A 74 15.70 -3.46 4.54
C GLU A 74 15.56 -4.52 5.63
N LYS A 75 15.59 -4.07 6.88
CA LYS A 75 15.35 -4.89 8.05
C LYS A 75 14.20 -4.31 8.85
N VAL A 76 13.15 -5.11 9.05
CA VAL A 76 11.97 -4.75 9.83
C VAL A 76 11.88 -5.66 11.05
N ILE A 77 11.82 -5.06 12.23
CA ILE A 77 11.63 -5.75 13.49
C ILE A 77 10.32 -5.26 14.09
N ARG A 78 9.44 -6.20 14.45
CA ARG A 78 8.19 -5.90 15.12
C ARG A 78 8.17 -6.56 16.49
N GLU A 79 8.53 -5.83 17.52
CA GLU A 79 8.44 -6.31 18.89
C GLU A 79 7.05 -6.03 19.46
N VAL A 80 6.34 -7.08 19.87
CA VAL A 80 5.03 -7.00 20.52
C VAL A 80 5.20 -7.33 21.99
N LYS A 81 4.94 -6.37 22.86
CA LYS A 81 4.95 -6.51 24.31
C LYS A 81 3.51 -6.53 24.80
N SER A 82 3.10 -7.62 25.43
CA SER A 82 1.81 -7.72 26.10
C SER A 82 1.99 -7.61 27.59
N GLY A 83 1.14 -6.85 28.26
CA GLY A 83 1.21 -6.62 29.68
C GLY A 83 -0.03 -7.03 30.40
N LYS A 84 0.13 -7.45 31.64
CA LYS A 84 -0.96 -7.63 32.63
C LYS A 84 -0.77 -6.63 33.76
N LYS A 85 -1.86 -6.28 34.43
CA LYS A 85 -1.77 -5.55 35.68
C LYS A 85 -1.29 -6.46 36.80
N ASP A 86 -0.35 -5.97 37.56
CA ASP A 86 0.08 -6.60 38.80
C ASP A 86 -0.99 -6.43 39.92
N LYS A 87 -0.73 -6.96 41.09
CA LYS A 87 -1.61 -6.84 42.25
C LYS A 87 -1.80 -5.40 42.76
N TYR A 88 -0.96 -4.47 42.33
CA TYR A 88 -1.01 -3.04 42.67
C TYR A 88 -1.59 -2.19 41.56
N ASN A 89 -2.18 -2.83 40.53
CA ASN A 89 -2.79 -2.17 39.36
C ASN A 89 -1.76 -1.48 38.42
N HIS A 90 -0.47 -1.82 38.50
CA HIS A 90 0.54 -1.37 37.57
C HIS A 90 0.66 -2.31 36.38
N TRP A 91 0.99 -1.77 35.18
CA TRP A 91 1.19 -2.57 33.99
C TRP A 91 2.58 -3.20 33.96
N ASP A 92 2.67 -4.50 33.94
CA ASP A 92 3.88 -5.25 33.59
C ASP A 92 3.85 -5.59 32.09
N LEU A 93 4.61 -4.85 31.29
CA LEU A 93 4.69 -5.00 29.83
C LEU A 93 5.69 -6.08 29.38
N ASN A 94 6.33 -6.77 30.30
CA ASN A 94 7.28 -7.83 29.97
C ASN A 94 6.66 -9.23 30.03
N TYR A 95 5.37 -9.31 30.21
CA TYR A 95 4.67 -10.58 30.41
C TYR A 95 4.80 -11.54 29.23
N GLU A 96 4.69 -11.03 28.01
CA GLU A 96 4.94 -11.77 26.77
C GLU A 96 5.58 -10.83 25.74
N SER A 97 6.75 -11.17 25.25
CA SER A 97 7.37 -10.45 24.14
C SER A 97 7.61 -11.38 22.95
N ARG A 98 7.31 -10.93 21.78
CA ARG A 98 7.57 -11.57 20.50
C ARG A 98 8.26 -10.59 19.60
N LYS A 99 9.28 -11.05 18.88
CA LYS A 99 10.15 -10.16 18.09
C LYS A 99 10.48 -10.74 16.71
N PRO A 100 9.46 -10.93 15.83
CA PRO A 100 9.74 -11.32 14.46
C PRO A 100 10.56 -10.27 13.73
N GLU A 101 11.50 -10.76 12.95
CA GLU A 101 12.40 -9.99 12.10
C GLU A 101 12.27 -10.43 10.66
N ILE A 102 12.12 -9.48 9.73
CA ILE A 102 12.16 -9.72 8.28
C ILE A 102 13.31 -8.90 7.71
N THR A 103 14.18 -9.56 6.96
CA THR A 103 15.27 -8.93 6.23
C THR A 103 15.08 -9.20 4.73
N ASN A 104 15.01 -8.14 3.94
CA ASN A 104 14.97 -8.19 2.47
C ASN A 104 16.25 -7.60 1.93
N THR A 105 16.98 -8.38 1.11
CA THR A 105 18.14 -7.90 0.36
C THR A 105 17.82 -7.99 -1.12
N ILE A 106 18.03 -6.89 -1.84
CA ILE A 106 17.74 -6.80 -3.27
C ILE A 106 18.97 -6.26 -3.99
N ILE A 107 19.28 -6.86 -5.13
CA ILE A 107 20.32 -6.43 -6.06
C ILE A 107 19.65 -6.19 -7.39
N ASP A 108 19.75 -4.96 -7.90
CA ASP A 108 19.27 -4.55 -9.21
C ASP A 108 20.46 -4.15 -10.08
N ALA A 109 20.46 -4.63 -11.31
CA ALA A 109 21.45 -4.21 -12.32
C ALA A 109 20.74 -4.03 -13.66
N LYS A 110 20.97 -2.90 -14.33
CA LYS A 110 20.42 -2.62 -15.65
C LYS A 110 21.37 -1.75 -16.48
N VAL A 111 21.20 -1.84 -17.78
CA VAL A 111 21.82 -0.92 -18.76
C VAL A 111 20.71 -0.39 -19.64
N THR A 112 20.68 0.94 -19.77
CA THR A 112 19.81 1.63 -20.71
C THR A 112 20.66 2.17 -21.88
N ALA A 113 20.28 1.83 -23.11
CA ALA A 113 20.90 2.32 -24.33
C ALA A 113 19.98 3.36 -24.98
N PHE A 114 20.50 4.59 -25.16
CA PHE A 114 19.83 5.68 -25.87
C PHE A 114 20.28 5.66 -27.33
N LEU A 115 19.43 5.18 -28.20
CA LEU A 115 19.63 5.11 -29.66
C LEU A 115 18.73 6.15 -30.34
N PRO A 116 18.95 6.52 -31.61
CA PRO A 116 18.18 7.61 -32.24
C PRO A 116 16.66 7.50 -32.15
N GLU A 117 16.10 6.29 -32.29
CA GLU A 117 14.65 6.04 -32.27
C GLU A 117 14.24 5.07 -31.19
N ASN A 118 15.19 4.59 -30.37
CA ASN A 118 14.95 3.55 -29.37
C ASN A 118 15.61 3.87 -28.04
N VAL A 119 14.88 3.63 -26.95
CA VAL A 119 15.46 3.56 -25.62
C VAL A 119 15.33 2.11 -25.14
N LEU A 120 16.44 1.38 -25.20
CA LEU A 120 16.49 -0.04 -24.87
C LEU A 120 17.04 -0.23 -23.45
N THR A 121 16.27 -0.86 -22.59
CA THR A 121 16.70 -1.24 -21.23
C THR A 121 16.75 -2.75 -21.08
N ILE A 122 17.88 -3.26 -20.61
CA ILE A 122 18.05 -4.68 -20.25
C ILE A 122 18.55 -4.74 -18.82
N GLY A 123 17.99 -5.63 -18.02
CA GLY A 123 18.40 -5.74 -16.62
C GLY A 123 18.03 -7.04 -15.96
N GLY A 124 18.47 -7.14 -14.71
CA GLY A 124 18.20 -8.27 -13.83
C GLY A 124 18.06 -7.85 -12.39
N GLN A 125 17.30 -8.60 -11.63
CA GLN A 125 17.04 -8.41 -10.21
C GLN A 125 17.23 -9.73 -9.47
N PHE A 126 17.84 -9.64 -8.29
CA PHE A 126 17.89 -10.74 -7.33
C PHE A 126 17.34 -10.26 -6.00
N GLN A 127 16.40 -11.00 -5.43
CA GLN A 127 15.82 -10.72 -4.12
C GLN A 127 16.02 -11.95 -3.20
N HIS A 128 16.41 -11.66 -1.96
CA HIS A 128 16.49 -12.63 -0.87
C HIS A 128 15.73 -12.08 0.33
N ALA A 129 14.64 -12.75 0.69
CA ALA A 129 13.83 -12.44 1.89
C ALA A 129 14.12 -13.50 2.96
N GLU A 130 14.35 -13.08 4.20
CA GLU A 130 14.52 -13.94 5.36
C GLU A 130 13.56 -13.50 6.47
N LEU A 131 12.84 -14.46 7.06
CA LEU A 131 11.99 -14.27 8.24
C LEU A 131 12.62 -15.05 9.40
N ARG A 132 12.88 -14.37 10.51
CA ARG A 132 13.28 -14.97 11.79
C ARG A 132 12.24 -14.66 12.85
N ASP A 133 11.88 -15.65 13.64
CA ASP A 133 10.90 -15.50 14.71
C ASP A 133 11.22 -16.48 15.85
N ASP A 134 11.16 -16.00 17.09
CA ASP A 134 11.33 -16.79 18.30
C ASP A 134 10.00 -17.37 18.84
N SER A 135 8.94 -17.24 18.05
CA SER A 135 7.58 -17.64 18.42
C SER A 135 6.81 -18.20 17.23
N ALA A 136 7.21 -19.38 16.78
CA ALA A 136 6.57 -20.02 15.61
C ALA A 136 5.07 -20.30 15.80
N THR A 137 4.59 -20.43 17.04
CA THR A 137 3.21 -20.80 17.38
C THR A 137 2.47 -19.74 18.19
N GLY A 138 2.94 -18.48 18.17
CA GLY A 138 2.33 -17.40 18.97
C GLY A 138 2.76 -17.40 20.45
N LYS A 139 3.45 -18.43 20.93
CA LYS A 139 4.14 -18.45 22.24
C LYS A 139 5.63 -18.40 22.01
N LYS A 140 6.34 -17.69 22.87
CA LYS A 140 7.79 -17.61 22.84
C LYS A 140 8.40 -19.02 22.97
N THR A 141 9.21 -19.41 22.01
CA THR A 141 10.00 -20.65 22.04
C THR A 141 11.43 -20.33 22.43
N THR A 142 12.17 -21.32 22.91
CA THR A 142 13.60 -21.18 23.22
C THR A 142 14.47 -21.15 21.98
N GLU A 143 13.94 -21.54 20.82
CA GLU A 143 14.65 -21.61 19.55
C GLU A 143 14.06 -20.62 18.54
N THR A 144 14.90 -19.78 17.97
CA THR A 144 14.56 -18.93 16.84
C THR A 144 14.48 -19.76 15.58
N GLN A 145 13.34 -19.75 14.92
CA GLN A 145 13.19 -20.36 13.60
C GLN A 145 13.47 -19.34 12.50
N SER A 146 14.09 -19.81 11.43
CA SER A 146 14.37 -18.98 10.24
C SER A 146 13.87 -19.69 8.99
N VAL A 147 13.30 -18.91 8.09
CA VAL A 147 12.94 -19.35 6.74
C VAL A 147 13.37 -18.28 5.76
N SER A 148 13.81 -18.68 4.57
CA SER A 148 14.18 -17.74 3.51
C SER A 148 13.57 -18.14 2.18
N VAL A 149 13.44 -17.15 1.29
CA VAL A 149 12.94 -17.32 -0.08
C VAL A 149 13.74 -16.43 -1.02
N LYS A 150 14.06 -16.96 -2.20
CA LYS A 150 14.79 -16.25 -3.25
C LYS A 150 13.91 -16.07 -4.48
N GLN A 151 14.05 -14.89 -5.10
CA GLN A 151 13.47 -14.61 -6.40
C GLN A 151 14.52 -13.97 -7.31
N LYS A 152 14.49 -14.32 -8.58
CA LYS A 152 15.36 -13.77 -9.62
C LYS A 152 14.48 -13.27 -10.75
N ALA A 153 14.90 -12.21 -11.43
CA ALA A 153 14.24 -11.76 -12.63
C ALA A 153 15.24 -11.27 -13.65
N VAL A 154 14.89 -11.40 -14.92
CA VAL A 154 15.54 -10.74 -16.04
C VAL A 154 14.48 -10.05 -16.86
N PHE A 155 14.83 -8.90 -17.44
CA PHE A 155 13.86 -8.11 -18.21
C PHE A 155 14.55 -7.36 -19.36
N ILE A 156 13.74 -7.12 -20.39
CA ILE A 156 14.04 -6.26 -21.51
C ILE A 156 12.84 -5.37 -21.77
N GLU A 157 13.08 -4.09 -22.03
CA GLU A 157 12.06 -3.12 -22.44
C GLU A 157 12.64 -2.23 -23.51
N ASN A 158 11.88 -1.98 -24.56
CA ASN A 158 12.22 -1.03 -25.61
C ASN A 158 11.09 -0.03 -25.80
N GLU A 159 11.43 1.25 -25.73
CA GLU A 159 10.57 2.34 -26.17
C GLU A 159 11.07 2.76 -27.58
N TYR A 160 10.17 2.65 -28.54
CA TYR A 160 10.41 2.95 -29.94
C TYR A 160 9.64 4.19 -30.37
N ALA A 161 10.34 5.25 -30.77
CA ALA A 161 9.76 6.42 -31.40
C ALA A 161 9.36 6.08 -32.84
N ALA A 162 8.15 5.53 -33.02
CA ALA A 162 7.67 5.09 -34.34
C ALA A 162 7.46 6.27 -35.29
N THR A 163 7.10 7.43 -34.73
CA THR A 163 7.05 8.74 -35.41
C THR A 163 7.36 9.84 -34.38
N ASP A 164 7.48 11.09 -34.82
CA ASP A 164 7.65 12.25 -33.92
C ASP A 164 6.50 12.38 -32.87
N SER A 165 5.35 11.80 -33.18
CA SER A 165 4.16 11.88 -32.31
C SER A 165 3.76 10.56 -31.68
N LEU A 166 4.32 9.41 -32.08
CA LEU A 166 3.97 8.09 -31.59
C LEU A 166 5.13 7.34 -31.00
N ALA A 167 5.08 7.06 -29.70
CA ALA A 167 5.99 6.17 -29.00
C ALA A 167 5.29 4.84 -28.64
N LEU A 168 5.97 3.73 -28.93
CA LEU A 168 5.51 2.36 -28.63
C LEU A 168 6.48 1.72 -27.64
N THR A 169 5.99 1.23 -26.51
CA THR A 169 6.80 0.52 -25.52
C THR A 169 6.44 -0.95 -25.50
N GLY A 170 7.42 -1.82 -25.71
CA GLY A 170 7.30 -3.27 -25.53
C GLY A 170 8.25 -3.75 -24.45
N GLY A 171 7.75 -4.48 -23.49
CA GLY A 171 8.54 -5.03 -22.39
C GLY A 171 8.23 -6.50 -22.11
N LEU A 172 9.24 -7.23 -21.67
CA LEU A 172 9.11 -8.61 -21.26
C LEU A 172 9.99 -8.86 -20.03
N ARG A 173 9.35 -9.33 -18.95
CA ARG A 173 10.05 -9.72 -17.72
C ARG A 173 9.77 -11.19 -17.41
N LEU A 174 10.82 -11.93 -17.11
CA LEU A 174 10.76 -13.28 -16.59
C LEU A 174 11.15 -13.25 -15.12
N ASP A 175 10.19 -13.54 -14.24
CA ASP A 175 10.43 -13.78 -12.82
C ASP A 175 10.56 -15.28 -12.56
N ASN A 176 11.56 -15.68 -11.77
CA ASN A 176 11.73 -17.03 -11.28
C ASN A 176 11.78 -17.00 -9.75
N HIS A 177 10.71 -17.52 -9.14
CA HIS A 177 10.55 -17.61 -7.70
C HIS A 177 10.91 -19.03 -7.21
N GLU A 178 11.67 -19.14 -6.12
CA GLU A 178 12.18 -20.41 -5.58
C GLU A 178 11.08 -21.46 -5.34
N ILE A 179 9.89 -21.02 -4.90
CA ILE A 179 8.76 -21.92 -4.60
C ILE A 179 7.83 -22.09 -5.82
N TYR A 180 7.57 -21.01 -6.58
CA TYR A 180 6.49 -20.97 -7.58
C TYR A 180 6.99 -21.14 -9.02
N GLY A 181 8.29 -21.21 -9.26
CA GLY A 181 8.84 -21.33 -10.61
C GLY A 181 8.79 -20.03 -11.39
N SER A 182 8.59 -20.14 -12.70
CA SER A 182 8.77 -19.03 -13.66
C SER A 182 7.47 -18.42 -14.14
N TYR A 183 7.43 -17.09 -14.20
CA TYR A 183 6.29 -16.29 -14.67
C TYR A 183 6.75 -15.25 -15.68
N TRP A 184 6.08 -15.23 -16.84
CA TRP A 184 6.27 -14.24 -17.88
C TRP A 184 5.29 -13.08 -17.69
N ASN A 185 5.81 -11.87 -17.67
CA ASN A 185 5.08 -10.63 -17.49
C ASN A 185 5.33 -9.70 -18.70
N PRO A 186 4.58 -9.87 -19.80
CA PRO A 186 4.63 -8.98 -20.96
C PRO A 186 3.93 -7.66 -20.69
N ARG A 187 4.41 -6.59 -21.35
CA ARG A 187 3.82 -5.25 -21.38
C ARG A 187 3.88 -4.69 -22.79
N LEU A 188 2.77 -4.10 -23.25
CA LEU A 188 2.71 -3.28 -24.45
C LEU A 188 2.01 -1.97 -24.12
N TYR A 189 2.57 -0.87 -24.56
CA TYR A 189 2.05 0.46 -24.27
C TYR A 189 2.27 1.38 -25.48
N ALA A 190 1.35 2.33 -25.72
CA ALA A 190 1.46 3.35 -26.74
C ALA A 190 1.13 4.73 -26.17
N VAL A 191 1.89 5.73 -26.58
CA VAL A 191 1.64 7.15 -26.31
C VAL A 191 1.61 7.87 -27.66
N TYR A 192 0.50 8.53 -27.94
CA TYR A 192 0.28 9.24 -29.18
C TYR A 192 -0.11 10.70 -28.95
N ASN A 193 0.77 11.60 -29.30
CA ASN A 193 0.54 13.04 -29.28
C ASN A 193 -0.26 13.43 -30.53
N LEU A 194 -1.61 13.51 -30.36
CA LEU A 194 -2.52 13.90 -31.44
C LEU A 194 -2.30 15.35 -31.88
N THR A 195 -2.02 16.22 -30.90
CA THR A 195 -1.63 17.62 -31.07
C THR A 195 -0.65 18.00 -29.98
N ASP A 196 -0.09 19.20 -30.00
CA ASP A 196 0.80 19.72 -28.95
C ASP A 196 0.15 19.73 -27.55
N ASN A 197 -1.19 19.76 -27.51
CA ASN A 197 -1.95 19.84 -26.27
C ASN A 197 -2.71 18.55 -25.92
N LEU A 198 -2.81 17.58 -26.83
CA LEU A 198 -3.68 16.42 -26.68
C LEU A 198 -2.91 15.12 -26.90
N THR A 199 -2.82 14.29 -25.86
CA THR A 199 -2.15 13.00 -25.89
C THR A 199 -3.14 11.87 -25.60
N LEU A 200 -3.12 10.84 -26.43
CA LEU A 200 -3.73 9.53 -26.17
C LEU A 200 -2.66 8.59 -25.62
N LYS A 201 -3.04 7.77 -24.63
CA LYS A 201 -2.17 6.71 -24.12
C LYS A 201 -3.00 5.45 -23.87
N GLY A 202 -2.36 4.29 -23.93
CA GLY A 202 -3.03 3.05 -23.56
C GLY A 202 -2.12 1.86 -23.68
N GLY A 203 -2.52 0.78 -23.05
CA GLY A 203 -1.73 -0.43 -23.08
C GLY A 203 -2.34 -1.60 -22.33
N ILE A 204 -1.61 -2.70 -22.36
CA ILE A 204 -1.92 -3.93 -21.66
C ILE A 204 -0.66 -4.42 -20.96
N ALA A 205 -0.80 -4.85 -19.71
CA ALA A 205 0.29 -5.42 -18.93
C ALA A 205 -0.19 -6.61 -18.12
N LYS A 206 0.63 -7.68 -18.08
CA LYS A 206 0.46 -8.79 -17.15
C LYS A 206 1.41 -8.59 -15.96
N ALA A 207 0.92 -8.87 -14.75
CA ALA A 207 1.69 -8.82 -13.53
C ALA A 207 1.57 -10.13 -12.74
N PHE A 208 2.60 -10.38 -11.92
CA PHE A 208 2.73 -11.50 -11.03
C PHE A 208 3.11 -11.00 -9.64
N ARG A 209 2.48 -11.55 -8.60
CA ARG A 209 2.82 -11.30 -7.20
C ARG A 209 2.91 -12.63 -6.44
N ALA A 210 4.12 -12.99 -6.01
CA ALA A 210 4.30 -14.12 -5.13
C ALA A 210 3.71 -13.80 -3.73
N PRO A 211 3.11 -14.78 -3.04
CA PRO A 211 2.79 -14.65 -1.63
C PRO A 211 4.04 -14.30 -0.83
N SER A 212 3.91 -13.47 0.19
CA SER A 212 5.01 -13.08 1.06
C SER A 212 5.54 -14.28 1.86
N ILE A 213 6.78 -14.19 2.34
CA ILE A 213 7.42 -15.25 3.14
C ILE A 213 6.59 -15.66 4.36
N ARG A 214 5.82 -14.72 4.95
CA ARG A 214 4.93 -15.00 6.07
C ARG A 214 3.67 -15.75 5.64
N GLU A 215 3.11 -15.41 4.49
CA GLU A 215 1.90 -16.04 3.97
C GLU A 215 2.12 -17.51 3.60
N VAL A 216 3.36 -17.89 3.23
CA VAL A 216 3.72 -19.27 2.86
C VAL A 216 4.32 -20.10 4.00
N SER A 217 4.52 -19.54 5.18
CA SER A 217 5.24 -20.20 6.28
C SER A 217 4.27 -20.73 7.35
N PRO A 218 3.87 -22.02 7.30
CA PRO A 218 2.84 -22.57 8.21
C PRO A 218 3.30 -22.64 9.66
N GLY A 219 4.61 -22.62 9.93
CA GLY A 219 5.17 -22.64 11.29
C GLY A 219 5.11 -21.30 12.02
N PHE A 220 4.73 -20.20 11.35
CA PHE A 220 4.80 -18.83 11.90
C PHE A 220 3.42 -18.23 12.14
N GLY A 221 2.81 -18.62 13.26
CA GLY A 221 1.51 -18.06 13.67
C GLY A 221 1.60 -16.55 13.94
N THR A 222 0.66 -15.79 13.42
CA THR A 222 0.53 -14.34 13.65
C THR A 222 -0.78 -14.04 14.34
N LEU A 223 -0.74 -13.32 15.47
CA LEU A 223 -1.97 -12.88 16.13
C LEU A 223 -2.74 -11.91 15.23
N THR A 224 -4.00 -12.18 15.03
CA THR A 224 -4.93 -11.40 14.22
C THR A 224 -6.18 -11.06 15.01
N GLN A 225 -7.07 -10.24 14.46
CA GLN A 225 -8.32 -9.81 15.10
C GLN A 225 -8.12 -9.24 16.52
N GLY A 226 -7.11 -8.40 16.69
CA GLY A 226 -6.80 -7.81 17.99
C GLY A 226 -6.23 -8.79 19.02
N GLY A 227 -5.79 -9.98 18.59
CA GLY A 227 -5.28 -11.04 19.46
C GLY A 227 -6.30 -12.12 19.80
N ALA A 228 -7.51 -12.06 19.23
CA ALA A 228 -8.57 -13.07 19.43
C ALA A 228 -8.38 -14.33 18.59
N SER A 229 -7.50 -14.28 17.60
CA SER A 229 -7.24 -15.38 16.66
C SER A 229 -5.77 -15.44 16.29
N ILE A 230 -5.33 -16.60 15.79
CA ILE A 230 -3.99 -16.83 15.24
C ILE A 230 -4.11 -17.20 13.77
N MET A 231 -3.27 -16.61 12.93
CA MET A 231 -3.20 -16.85 11.49
C MET A 231 -1.90 -17.53 11.13
N TYR A 232 -2.00 -18.61 10.40
CA TYR A 232 -0.84 -19.37 9.88
C TYR A 232 -0.70 -19.18 8.38
N GLY A 233 0.55 -19.30 7.91
CA GLY A 233 0.85 -19.38 6.48
C GLY A 233 0.39 -20.70 5.88
N ASN A 234 0.27 -20.72 4.56
CA ASN A 234 -0.13 -21.89 3.77
C ASN A 234 0.87 -22.09 2.61
N ARG A 235 1.48 -23.28 2.54
CA ARG A 235 2.43 -23.65 1.47
C ARG A 235 1.76 -23.89 0.11
N ASP A 236 0.45 -24.19 0.12
CA ASP A 236 -0.29 -24.52 -1.09
C ASP A 236 -0.81 -23.28 -1.82
N LEU A 237 -0.50 -22.08 -1.31
CA LEU A 237 -0.84 -20.83 -1.96
C LEU A 237 -0.26 -20.75 -3.36
N LYS A 238 -1.06 -20.21 -4.28
CA LYS A 238 -0.67 -19.86 -5.64
C LYS A 238 -0.36 -18.37 -5.72
N PRO A 239 0.55 -17.95 -6.59
CA PRO A 239 0.76 -16.53 -6.84
C PRO A 239 -0.48 -15.87 -7.43
N GLU A 240 -0.68 -14.62 -7.04
CA GLU A 240 -1.66 -13.75 -7.69
C GLU A 240 -1.13 -13.33 -9.05
N THR A 241 -1.99 -13.32 -10.05
CA THR A 241 -1.69 -12.76 -11.37
C THR A 241 -2.78 -11.78 -11.78
N SER A 242 -2.40 -10.76 -12.52
CA SER A 242 -3.35 -9.82 -13.08
C SER A 242 -3.02 -9.47 -14.52
N VAL A 243 -4.06 -9.13 -15.28
CA VAL A 243 -3.94 -8.47 -16.58
C VAL A 243 -4.68 -7.14 -16.46
N THR A 244 -3.96 -6.06 -16.74
CA THR A 244 -4.52 -4.70 -16.72
C THR A 244 -4.51 -4.13 -18.13
N GLU A 245 -5.65 -3.62 -18.56
CA GLU A 245 -5.86 -2.88 -19.79
C GLU A 245 -6.25 -1.45 -19.44
N GLU A 246 -5.66 -0.47 -20.12
CA GLU A 246 -6.04 0.93 -19.93
C GLU A 246 -5.99 1.73 -21.22
N ILE A 247 -6.86 2.73 -21.29
CA ILE A 247 -6.83 3.77 -22.32
C ILE A 247 -7.11 5.12 -21.67
N GLY A 248 -6.33 6.11 -21.99
CA GLY A 248 -6.44 7.44 -21.41
C GLY A 248 -6.22 8.54 -22.42
N ILE A 249 -6.76 9.71 -22.09
CA ILE A 249 -6.58 10.94 -22.82
C ILE A 249 -6.11 12.03 -21.85
N ILE A 250 -5.15 12.82 -22.27
CA ILE A 250 -4.57 13.93 -21.50
C ILE A 250 -4.61 15.18 -22.37
N TYR A 251 -5.16 16.25 -21.81
CA TYR A 251 -5.13 17.57 -22.40
C TYR A 251 -4.38 18.54 -21.50
N ASN A 252 -3.41 19.28 -22.05
CA ASN A 252 -2.69 20.34 -21.37
C ASN A 252 -2.63 21.56 -22.25
N ASN A 253 -2.76 22.75 -21.69
CA ASN A 253 -2.56 23.98 -22.44
C ASN A 253 -1.49 24.88 -21.81
N ASP A 254 -1.02 25.86 -22.56
CA ASP A 254 0.06 26.77 -22.16
C ASP A 254 -0.33 27.70 -20.99
N ARG A 255 -1.64 27.76 -20.63
CA ARG A 255 -2.17 28.55 -19.51
C ARG A 255 -2.21 27.75 -18.21
N GLY A 256 -1.67 26.53 -18.18
CA GLY A 256 -1.63 25.65 -17.01
C GLY A 256 -2.92 24.88 -16.73
N PHE A 257 -3.91 24.93 -17.63
CA PHE A 257 -5.07 24.04 -17.56
C PHE A 257 -4.65 22.62 -17.97
N SER A 258 -4.97 21.63 -17.16
CA SER A 258 -4.80 20.23 -17.49
C SER A 258 -6.07 19.42 -17.16
N ALA A 259 -6.35 18.43 -17.99
CA ALA A 259 -7.43 17.48 -17.76
C ALA A 259 -7.01 16.11 -18.27
N SER A 260 -7.37 15.05 -17.55
CA SER A 260 -7.15 13.67 -17.99
C SER A 260 -8.34 12.79 -17.67
N ALA A 261 -8.55 11.79 -18.53
CA ALA A 261 -9.50 10.72 -18.31
C ALA A 261 -8.84 9.38 -18.67
N THR A 262 -8.96 8.38 -17.79
CA THR A 262 -8.45 7.03 -18.03
C THR A 262 -9.55 6.02 -17.75
N LEU A 263 -9.78 5.11 -18.67
CA LEU A 263 -10.58 3.90 -18.48
C LEU A 263 -9.63 2.75 -18.21
N PHE A 264 -9.94 1.92 -17.23
CA PHE A 264 -9.14 0.75 -16.91
C PHE A 264 -10.00 -0.49 -16.65
N ASN A 265 -9.42 -1.65 -16.90
CA ASN A 265 -9.94 -2.95 -16.54
C ASN A 265 -8.80 -3.84 -16.05
N THR A 266 -8.98 -4.48 -14.90
CA THR A 266 -7.99 -5.40 -14.31
C THR A 266 -8.67 -6.70 -13.91
N ASP A 267 -8.22 -7.80 -14.50
CA ASP A 267 -8.63 -9.15 -14.15
C ASP A 267 -7.58 -9.77 -13.21
N PHE A 268 -8.03 -10.20 -12.04
CA PHE A 268 -7.21 -10.88 -11.04
C PHE A 268 -7.52 -12.36 -10.95
N LYS A 269 -6.48 -13.17 -10.80
CA LYS A 269 -6.59 -14.60 -10.49
C LYS A 269 -5.82 -14.95 -9.24
N ASN A 270 -6.32 -15.96 -8.50
CA ASN A 270 -5.74 -16.45 -7.26
C ASN A 270 -5.55 -15.37 -6.18
N LYS A 271 -6.49 -14.43 -6.06
CA LYS A 271 -6.45 -13.38 -5.03
C LYS A 271 -6.24 -13.99 -3.65
N LEU A 272 -5.28 -13.47 -2.89
CA LEU A 272 -5.01 -13.92 -1.53
C LEU A 272 -6.07 -13.41 -0.55
N THR A 273 -6.51 -14.30 0.31
CA THR A 273 -7.42 -14.02 1.42
C THR A 273 -7.04 -14.82 2.66
N SER A 274 -7.83 -14.74 3.71
CA SER A 274 -7.72 -15.61 4.89
C SER A 274 -9.09 -15.93 5.43
N TYR A 275 -9.28 -17.14 5.96
CA TYR A 275 -10.53 -17.56 6.58
C TYR A 275 -10.31 -18.34 7.87
N ASP A 276 -11.35 -18.40 8.72
CA ASP A 276 -11.39 -19.19 9.93
C ASP A 276 -11.65 -20.66 9.55
N ILE A 277 -10.74 -21.55 9.89
CA ILE A 277 -10.90 -23.00 9.63
C ILE A 277 -11.84 -23.70 10.60
N GLY A 278 -12.45 -22.95 11.54
CA GLY A 278 -13.43 -23.47 12.50
C GLY A 278 -12.84 -24.27 13.66
N THR A 279 -11.50 -24.30 13.80
CA THR A 279 -10.80 -25.01 14.88
C THR A 279 -10.05 -24.04 15.77
N LYS A 280 -9.73 -24.50 16.97
CA LYS A 280 -8.85 -23.76 17.88
C LYS A 280 -7.42 -24.27 17.78
N ASP A 281 -6.49 -23.35 17.79
CA ASP A 281 -5.08 -23.65 17.89
C ASP A 281 -4.78 -24.40 19.21
N PRO A 282 -4.14 -25.57 19.15
CA PRO A 282 -3.92 -26.43 20.32
C PRO A 282 -2.99 -25.80 21.37
N VAL A 283 -2.14 -24.87 20.95
CA VAL A 283 -1.14 -24.23 21.83
C VAL A 283 -1.70 -22.98 22.49
N THR A 284 -2.39 -22.13 21.72
CA THR A 284 -2.88 -20.84 22.19
C THR A 284 -4.35 -20.86 22.62
N GLY A 285 -5.13 -21.86 22.18
CA GLY A 285 -6.58 -21.93 22.37
C GLY A 285 -7.38 -20.90 21.56
N LEU A 286 -6.72 -20.14 20.68
CA LEU A 286 -7.34 -19.12 19.84
C LEU A 286 -7.96 -19.74 18.58
N ASN A 287 -8.92 -19.05 17.96
CA ASN A 287 -9.43 -19.47 16.67
C ASN A 287 -8.32 -19.43 15.62
N THR A 288 -8.28 -20.45 14.77
CA THR A 288 -7.23 -20.61 13.77
C THR A 288 -7.70 -20.09 12.42
N PHE A 289 -6.90 -19.18 11.86
CA PHE A 289 -7.04 -18.67 10.49
C PHE A 289 -5.91 -19.21 9.62
N ILE A 290 -6.19 -19.42 8.35
CA ILE A 290 -5.19 -19.79 7.35
C ILE A 290 -5.31 -18.85 6.13
N TYR A 291 -4.17 -18.58 5.49
CA TYR A 291 -4.19 -17.95 4.17
C TYR A 291 -4.64 -18.93 3.11
N ASP A 292 -5.39 -18.42 2.13
CA ASP A 292 -5.85 -19.18 0.97
C ASP A 292 -5.97 -18.26 -0.25
N ASN A 293 -6.05 -18.87 -1.43
CA ASN A 293 -6.40 -18.16 -2.64
C ASN A 293 -7.91 -18.24 -2.86
N VAL A 294 -8.54 -17.10 -3.02
CA VAL A 294 -9.87 -17.01 -3.60
C VAL A 294 -9.74 -16.76 -5.09
N GLY A 295 -10.63 -17.33 -5.84
CA GLY A 295 -10.63 -17.41 -7.27
C GLY A 295 -10.35 -16.12 -8.03
N GLU A 296 -11.32 -15.69 -8.83
CA GLU A 296 -11.16 -14.58 -9.77
C GLU A 296 -11.89 -13.34 -9.29
N ALA A 297 -11.32 -12.17 -9.60
CA ALA A 297 -11.94 -10.86 -9.35
C ALA A 297 -11.65 -9.92 -10.50
N ASN A 298 -12.63 -9.08 -10.84
CA ASN A 298 -12.50 -8.02 -11.84
C ASN A 298 -12.64 -6.66 -11.17
N ILE A 299 -11.79 -5.71 -11.56
CA ILE A 299 -11.85 -4.30 -11.14
C ILE A 299 -11.76 -3.43 -12.40
N ARG A 300 -12.80 -2.64 -12.65
CA ARG A 300 -12.84 -1.71 -13.77
C ARG A 300 -13.32 -0.34 -13.35
N GLY A 301 -12.96 0.68 -14.08
CA GLY A 301 -13.38 2.01 -13.70
C GLY A 301 -12.94 3.12 -14.62
N VAL A 302 -13.17 4.31 -14.11
CA VAL A 302 -12.81 5.57 -14.77
C VAL A 302 -12.09 6.45 -13.76
N GLU A 303 -10.97 7.01 -14.16
CA GLU A 303 -10.24 8.04 -13.42
C GLU A 303 -10.31 9.36 -14.18
N LEU A 304 -10.69 10.42 -13.49
CA LEU A 304 -10.71 11.78 -14.02
C LEU A 304 -9.84 12.66 -13.13
N ALA A 305 -9.02 13.52 -13.74
CA ALA A 305 -8.28 14.52 -13.00
C ALA A 305 -8.23 15.83 -13.78
N THR A 306 -8.22 16.96 -13.07
CA THR A 306 -8.11 18.27 -13.69
C THR A 306 -7.40 19.25 -12.76
N GLN A 307 -6.68 20.17 -13.37
CA GLN A 307 -6.14 21.37 -12.73
C GLN A 307 -6.56 22.60 -13.54
N ILE A 308 -7.17 23.55 -12.87
CA ILE A 308 -7.77 24.75 -13.48
C ILE A 308 -7.15 25.98 -12.82
N PRO A 309 -6.24 26.70 -13.47
CA PRO A 309 -5.88 28.05 -13.04
C PRO A 309 -7.03 28.99 -13.37
N VAL A 310 -7.84 29.33 -12.36
CA VAL A 310 -9.00 30.22 -12.53
C VAL A 310 -8.52 31.64 -12.88
N ASN A 311 -7.46 32.07 -12.24
CA ASN A 311 -6.70 33.29 -12.52
C ASN A 311 -5.34 33.20 -11.84
N ASP A 312 -4.56 34.29 -11.85
CA ASP A 312 -3.21 34.34 -11.29
C ASP A 312 -3.14 34.05 -9.77
N LYS A 313 -4.27 34.09 -9.07
CA LYS A 313 -4.34 33.89 -7.62
C LYS A 313 -5.09 32.64 -7.20
N TRP A 314 -5.91 32.07 -8.07
CA TRP A 314 -6.80 30.97 -7.71
C TRP A 314 -6.57 29.76 -8.58
N ARG A 315 -6.33 28.61 -7.96
CA ARG A 315 -6.24 27.30 -8.60
C ARG A 315 -7.25 26.33 -7.99
N VAL A 316 -7.85 25.54 -8.87
CA VAL A 316 -8.69 24.41 -8.50
C VAL A 316 -8.06 23.15 -9.05
N SER A 317 -7.88 22.15 -8.20
CA SER A 317 -7.49 20.78 -8.62
C SER A 317 -8.57 19.83 -8.17
N ALA A 318 -8.97 18.90 -9.02
CA ALA A 318 -9.95 17.87 -8.68
C ALA A 318 -9.58 16.54 -9.30
N ASN A 319 -9.91 15.45 -8.60
CA ASN A 319 -9.88 14.12 -9.14
C ASN A 319 -11.13 13.34 -8.72
N TYR A 320 -11.52 12.39 -9.54
CA TYR A 320 -12.65 11.52 -9.30
C TYR A 320 -12.33 10.14 -9.85
N THR A 321 -12.60 9.11 -9.05
CA THR A 321 -12.48 7.71 -9.47
C THR A 321 -13.80 7.00 -9.27
N PHE A 322 -14.29 6.39 -10.32
CA PHE A 322 -15.36 5.39 -10.28
C PHE A 322 -14.72 4.00 -10.38
N THR A 323 -15.03 3.10 -9.44
CA THR A 323 -14.52 1.73 -9.40
C THR A 323 -15.67 0.74 -9.25
N ASP A 324 -15.83 -0.16 -10.21
CA ASP A 324 -16.72 -1.30 -10.12
C ASP A 324 -15.86 -2.56 -9.92
N SER A 325 -15.86 -3.09 -8.70
CA SER A 325 -15.12 -4.30 -8.36
C SER A 325 -16.09 -5.46 -8.14
N ARG A 326 -15.75 -6.66 -8.61
CA ARG A 326 -16.60 -7.86 -8.51
C ARG A 326 -15.79 -9.11 -8.25
N ARG A 327 -16.31 -9.98 -7.40
CA ARG A 327 -15.86 -11.36 -7.29
C ARG A 327 -16.44 -12.16 -8.44
N GLU A 328 -15.60 -12.85 -9.21
CA GLU A 328 -16.02 -13.61 -10.40
C GLU A 328 -16.17 -15.12 -10.11
N SER A 329 -15.66 -15.61 -8.98
CA SER A 329 -15.73 -17.01 -8.56
C SER A 329 -16.64 -17.24 -7.36
N ASP A 330 -17.02 -18.50 -7.13
CA ASP A 330 -17.87 -18.95 -6.01
C ASP A 330 -17.07 -19.37 -4.77
N ASP A 331 -15.75 -19.14 -4.76
CA ASP A 331 -14.83 -19.61 -3.71
C ASP A 331 -15.00 -18.89 -2.37
N GLU A 332 -15.53 -17.68 -2.38
CA GLU A 332 -15.87 -16.94 -1.15
C GLU A 332 -17.35 -17.05 -0.82
N SER A 333 -17.66 -17.34 0.43
CA SER A 333 -19.04 -17.40 0.91
C SER A 333 -19.22 -16.72 2.27
N LEU A 334 -20.41 -16.19 2.53
CA LEU A 334 -20.84 -15.66 3.82
C LEU A 334 -22.10 -16.39 4.26
N ASN A 335 -22.03 -17.11 5.39
CA ASN A 335 -23.15 -17.94 5.88
C ASN A 335 -23.69 -18.94 4.84
N GLY A 336 -22.79 -19.56 4.08
CA GLY A 336 -23.15 -20.53 3.02
C GLY A 336 -23.72 -19.92 1.75
N LYS A 337 -23.82 -18.57 1.65
CA LYS A 337 -24.21 -17.87 0.44
C LYS A 337 -22.96 -17.40 -0.29
N SER A 338 -22.82 -17.73 -1.58
CA SER A 338 -21.73 -17.25 -2.41
C SER A 338 -21.68 -15.72 -2.45
N LEU A 339 -20.46 -15.18 -2.46
CA LEU A 339 -20.19 -13.75 -2.63
C LEU A 339 -19.90 -13.39 -4.10
N LYS A 340 -20.07 -14.32 -5.03
CA LYS A 340 -19.93 -14.05 -6.47
C LYS A 340 -20.81 -12.87 -6.90
N GLY A 341 -20.24 -11.96 -7.67
CA GLY A 341 -20.89 -10.71 -8.11
C GLY A 341 -20.86 -9.59 -7.06
N GLU A 342 -20.54 -9.88 -5.79
CA GLU A 342 -20.41 -8.86 -4.75
C GLU A 342 -19.10 -8.07 -4.88
N PRO A 343 -19.08 -6.77 -4.49
CA PRO A 343 -17.88 -5.96 -4.52
C PRO A 343 -16.76 -6.51 -3.62
N LEU A 344 -15.52 -6.17 -3.96
CA LEU A 344 -14.38 -6.41 -3.08
C LEU A 344 -14.44 -5.50 -1.85
N GLU A 345 -13.81 -5.96 -0.76
CA GLU A 345 -13.71 -5.17 0.46
C GLU A 345 -12.83 -3.93 0.27
N ARG A 346 -13.18 -2.86 0.96
CA ARG A 346 -12.43 -1.60 0.99
C ARG A 346 -12.20 -0.96 -0.38
N THR A 347 -13.11 -1.23 -1.29
CA THR A 347 -13.12 -0.68 -2.64
C THR A 347 -14.34 0.22 -2.80
N PRO A 348 -14.27 1.50 -2.45
CA PRO A 348 -15.40 2.42 -2.59
C PRO A 348 -15.71 2.60 -4.07
N ARG A 349 -17.02 2.58 -4.41
CA ARG A 349 -17.45 2.74 -5.80
C ARG A 349 -17.16 4.14 -6.35
N HIS A 350 -17.13 5.14 -5.48
CA HIS A 350 -16.86 6.53 -5.81
C HIS A 350 -15.86 7.11 -4.83
N ALA A 351 -14.81 7.72 -5.34
CA ALA A 351 -13.87 8.52 -4.57
C ALA A 351 -13.62 9.83 -5.30
N ALA A 352 -13.57 10.95 -4.57
CA ALA A 352 -13.30 12.25 -5.14
C ALA A 352 -12.47 13.10 -4.18
N ASN A 353 -11.64 13.95 -4.76
CA ASN A 353 -10.96 15.02 -4.05
C ASN A 353 -11.09 16.31 -4.85
N ALA A 354 -11.30 17.43 -4.16
CA ALA A 354 -11.24 18.75 -4.75
C ALA A 354 -10.45 19.68 -3.84
N LYS A 355 -9.49 20.39 -4.40
CA LYS A 355 -8.64 21.36 -3.69
C LYS A 355 -8.77 22.72 -4.33
N LEU A 356 -9.03 23.74 -3.51
CA LEU A 356 -8.99 25.14 -3.88
C LEU A 356 -7.78 25.79 -3.23
N GLU A 357 -6.94 26.45 -4.00
CA GLU A 357 -5.78 27.21 -3.53
C GLU A 357 -5.97 28.70 -3.87
N TRP A 358 -5.58 29.54 -2.92
CA TRP A 358 -5.62 30.99 -3.03
C TRP A 358 -4.28 31.61 -2.64
N ASP A 359 -3.55 32.11 -3.62
CA ASP A 359 -2.33 32.88 -3.45
C ASP A 359 -2.69 34.29 -2.99
N TYR A 360 -2.82 34.48 -1.67
CA TYR A 360 -3.17 35.77 -1.05
C TYR A 360 -2.07 36.80 -1.32
N THR A 361 -0.81 36.42 -1.10
CA THR A 361 0.40 37.16 -1.49
C THR A 361 1.36 36.23 -2.21
N GLN A 362 2.54 36.74 -2.60
CA GLN A 362 3.60 35.89 -3.17
C GLN A 362 4.13 34.85 -2.17
N ASP A 363 4.00 35.13 -0.86
CA ASP A 363 4.55 34.31 0.21
C ASP A 363 3.47 33.52 0.96
N ILE A 364 2.19 33.83 0.78
CA ILE A 364 1.09 33.23 1.54
C ILE A 364 0.07 32.60 0.60
N THR A 365 -0.09 31.29 0.72
CA THR A 365 -1.14 30.52 0.03
C THR A 365 -2.06 29.87 1.04
N PHE A 366 -3.35 30.17 0.97
CA PHE A 366 -4.41 29.41 1.66
C PHE A 366 -4.89 28.27 0.79
N TYR A 367 -5.33 27.17 1.42
CA TYR A 367 -5.99 26.09 0.70
C TYR A 367 -7.14 25.49 1.49
N SER A 368 -8.09 24.93 0.74
CA SER A 368 -9.13 24.06 1.27
C SER A 368 -9.22 22.81 0.42
N SER A 369 -9.36 21.64 1.05
CA SER A 369 -9.50 20.36 0.38
C SER A 369 -10.73 19.63 0.87
N LEU A 370 -11.53 19.11 -0.07
CA LEU A 370 -12.67 18.25 0.18
C LEU A 370 -12.31 16.82 -0.27
N ASN A 371 -12.49 15.84 0.61
CA ASN A 371 -12.22 14.44 0.33
C ASN A 371 -13.52 13.64 0.52
N TYR A 372 -14.00 13.03 -0.54
CA TYR A 372 -15.17 12.15 -0.53
C TYR A 372 -14.76 10.69 -0.74
N THR A 373 -15.21 9.84 0.17
CA THR A 373 -15.12 8.38 0.01
C THR A 373 -16.52 7.81 0.01
N GLY A 374 -16.90 7.11 -1.03
CA GLY A 374 -18.21 6.51 -1.20
C GLY A 374 -18.44 5.30 -0.28
N LYS A 375 -19.66 4.81 -0.30
CA LYS A 375 -20.07 3.58 0.39
C LYS A 375 -19.21 2.40 -0.08
N GLN A 376 -18.80 1.54 0.88
CA GLN A 376 -17.95 0.37 0.61
C GLN A 376 -18.27 -0.78 1.57
N ILE A 377 -17.97 -2.01 1.15
CA ILE A 377 -17.92 -3.16 2.04
C ILE A 377 -16.62 -3.07 2.81
N TRP A 378 -16.72 -3.05 4.14
CA TRP A 378 -15.55 -2.95 5.02
C TRP A 378 -14.98 -4.32 5.39
N ALA A 379 -15.85 -5.30 5.58
CA ALA A 379 -15.50 -6.70 5.80
C ALA A 379 -16.65 -7.60 5.33
N ALA A 380 -16.37 -8.53 4.43
CA ALA A 380 -17.34 -9.49 3.93
C ALA A 380 -17.51 -10.69 4.87
N GLN A 381 -16.45 -11.14 5.51
CA GLN A 381 -16.47 -12.25 6.46
C GLN A 381 -15.96 -11.81 7.83
N ARG A 382 -16.76 -12.09 8.86
CA ARG A 382 -16.34 -11.98 10.26
C ARG A 382 -17.11 -12.96 11.14
N ASN A 383 -16.47 -13.51 12.17
CA ASN A 383 -17.04 -14.45 13.11
C ASN A 383 -18.45 -14.01 13.55
N GLY A 384 -19.46 -14.84 13.25
CA GLY A 384 -20.84 -14.61 13.60
C GLY A 384 -21.57 -13.49 12.84
N ALA A 385 -20.93 -12.82 11.88
CA ALA A 385 -21.60 -11.83 11.02
C ALA A 385 -22.56 -12.52 10.06
N LYS A 386 -23.83 -12.08 10.06
CA LYS A 386 -24.88 -12.59 9.14
C LYS A 386 -24.92 -11.82 7.82
N VAL A 387 -24.34 -10.65 7.76
CA VAL A 387 -24.31 -9.74 6.62
C VAL A 387 -22.93 -9.06 6.51
N PRO A 388 -22.50 -8.65 5.33
CA PRO A 388 -21.30 -7.86 5.17
C PRO A 388 -21.37 -6.57 5.99
N ARG A 389 -20.25 -6.16 6.57
CA ARG A 389 -20.13 -4.83 7.16
C ARG A 389 -20.02 -3.79 6.08
N VAL A 390 -20.82 -2.77 6.19
CA VAL A 390 -20.86 -1.66 5.25
C VAL A 390 -20.42 -0.38 5.96
N ARG A 391 -19.53 0.35 5.35
CA ARG A 391 -19.19 1.72 5.72
C ARG A 391 -19.89 2.68 4.77
N ASN A 392 -20.66 3.63 5.30
CA ASN A 392 -21.34 4.64 4.50
C ASN A 392 -20.34 5.62 3.88
N GLY A 393 -20.74 6.27 2.80
CA GLY A 393 -19.96 7.34 2.22
C GLY A 393 -19.87 8.55 3.15
N PHE A 394 -18.72 9.23 3.13
CA PHE A 394 -18.49 10.44 3.94
C PHE A 394 -17.62 11.44 3.22
N THR A 395 -17.73 12.68 3.63
CA THR A 395 -16.87 13.78 3.18
C THR A 395 -16.13 14.35 4.37
N SER A 396 -14.83 14.56 4.23
CA SER A 396 -14.01 15.35 5.15
C SER A 396 -13.50 16.62 4.45
N MET A 397 -13.26 17.67 5.24
CA MET A 397 -12.73 18.94 4.76
C MET A 397 -11.49 19.30 5.55
N ASP A 398 -10.44 19.70 4.84
CA ASP A 398 -9.21 20.22 5.41
C ASP A 398 -9.05 21.68 4.98
N ILE A 399 -8.47 22.50 5.84
CA ILE A 399 -8.06 23.87 5.51
C ILE A 399 -6.62 24.09 5.97
N GLY A 400 -5.89 24.90 5.26
CA GLY A 400 -4.50 25.17 5.64
C GLY A 400 -3.92 26.42 5.00
N LEU A 401 -2.72 26.69 5.42
CA LEU A 401 -1.92 27.86 5.06
C LEU A 401 -0.48 27.43 4.85
N ASN A 402 0.11 27.86 3.75
CA ASN A 402 1.54 27.81 3.47
C ASN A 402 2.09 29.24 3.55
N TYR A 403 3.15 29.44 4.34
CA TYR A 403 3.79 30.73 4.49
C TYR A 403 5.30 30.63 4.31
N GLN A 404 5.80 31.20 3.20
CA GLN A 404 7.22 31.34 2.90
C GLN A 404 7.77 32.55 3.68
N ILE A 405 8.31 32.30 4.88
CA ILE A 405 8.83 33.38 5.74
C ILE A 405 10.13 33.94 5.21
N LEU A 406 11.02 33.03 4.73
CA LEU A 406 12.30 33.35 4.13
C LEU A 406 12.45 32.53 2.85
N PRO A 407 13.32 32.89 1.92
CA PRO A 407 13.54 32.12 0.68
C PRO A 407 13.81 30.64 0.90
N ASP A 408 14.40 30.29 2.02
CA ASP A 408 14.80 28.95 2.44
C ASP A 408 13.94 28.37 3.59
N MET A 409 12.91 29.12 4.10
CA MET A 409 12.09 28.71 5.22
C MET A 409 10.58 28.78 4.94
N LEU A 410 9.93 27.63 4.90
CA LEU A 410 8.49 27.45 4.69
C LEU A 410 7.82 26.95 5.98
N ILE A 411 6.75 27.57 6.39
CA ILE A 411 5.86 27.10 7.45
C ILE A 411 4.53 26.69 6.86
N ASN A 412 4.02 25.54 7.30
CA ASN A 412 2.70 25.05 6.95
C ASN A 412 1.87 24.86 8.21
N PHE A 413 0.63 25.32 8.18
CA PHE A 413 -0.39 25.05 9.19
C PHE A 413 -1.60 24.41 8.53
N ALA A 414 -2.21 23.43 9.19
CA ALA A 414 -3.44 22.82 8.73
C ALA A 414 -4.36 22.42 9.88
N VAL A 415 -5.66 22.53 9.61
CA VAL A 415 -6.70 21.87 10.39
C VAL A 415 -7.27 20.79 9.51
N LEU A 416 -6.96 19.53 9.84
CA LEU A 416 -7.44 18.37 9.12
C LEU A 416 -8.77 17.93 9.68
N ASN A 417 -9.67 17.48 8.82
CA ASN A 417 -11.03 17.07 9.18
C ASN A 417 -11.75 18.14 10.01
N VAL A 418 -11.89 19.35 9.45
CA VAL A 418 -12.54 20.52 10.12
C VAL A 418 -13.94 20.17 10.62
N THR A 419 -14.65 19.29 9.90
CA THR A 419 -16.02 18.85 10.22
C THR A 419 -16.06 17.84 11.37
N ASP A 420 -14.92 17.42 11.89
CA ASP A 420 -14.78 16.43 12.99
C ASP A 420 -15.54 15.11 12.74
N ARG A 421 -15.61 14.67 11.48
CA ARG A 421 -16.27 13.40 11.12
C ARG A 421 -15.51 12.22 11.71
N LYS A 422 -16.23 11.30 12.35
CA LYS A 422 -15.69 10.11 12.97
C LYS A 422 -16.34 8.85 12.42
N SER A 423 -15.72 7.69 12.63
CA SER A 423 -16.27 6.42 12.19
C SER A 423 -17.63 6.09 12.80
N GLU A 424 -17.89 6.57 14.01
CA GLU A 424 -19.18 6.41 14.70
C GLU A 424 -20.34 7.01 13.89
N ASP A 425 -20.06 8.09 13.15
CA ASP A 425 -21.02 8.75 12.26
C ASP A 425 -21.25 8.01 10.94
N ILE A 426 -20.39 7.04 10.61
CA ILE A 426 -20.27 6.46 9.29
C ILE A 426 -20.67 4.99 9.26
N ASP A 427 -20.36 4.24 10.32
CA ASP A 427 -20.61 2.80 10.39
C ASP A 427 -22.02 2.46 10.81
N THR A 428 -22.66 1.53 10.08
CA THR A 428 -24.04 1.10 10.31
C THR A 428 -24.18 -0.02 11.35
N ILE A 429 -23.07 -0.50 11.93
CA ILE A 429 -23.05 -1.66 12.83
C ILE A 429 -22.35 -1.29 14.13
N ASP A 430 -23.03 -1.57 15.26
CA ASP A 430 -22.47 -1.44 16.60
C ASP A 430 -21.16 -2.21 16.76
N GLY A 431 -20.16 -1.58 17.35
CA GLY A 431 -18.85 -2.15 17.59
C GLY A 431 -17.82 -1.76 16.55
N ASN A 432 -17.59 -0.50 16.40
CA ASN A 432 -16.50 0.04 15.59
C ASN A 432 -15.15 -0.40 16.15
N TRP A 433 -14.34 -1.04 15.28
CA TRP A 433 -13.02 -1.55 15.63
C TRP A 433 -11.89 -0.57 15.30
N GLN A 434 -12.23 0.50 14.63
CA GLN A 434 -11.29 1.51 14.15
C GLN A 434 -11.76 2.86 14.62
N VAL A 435 -10.99 3.47 15.49
CA VAL A 435 -11.18 4.86 15.89
C VAL A 435 -10.53 5.70 14.81
N ASP A 436 -11.35 6.42 14.03
CA ASP A 436 -10.82 7.44 13.13
C ASP A 436 -10.42 8.65 13.96
N GLU A 437 -9.28 9.22 13.61
CA GLU A 437 -8.85 10.49 14.20
C GLU A 437 -9.83 11.59 13.76
N GLY A 438 -10.48 12.23 14.69
CA GLY A 438 -11.34 13.38 14.44
C GLY A 438 -10.56 14.59 13.91
N ARG A 439 -10.96 15.80 14.29
CA ARG A 439 -10.23 17.01 13.92
C ARG A 439 -8.81 17.01 14.48
N ARG A 440 -7.83 17.33 13.62
CA ARG A 440 -6.40 17.39 13.98
C ARG A 440 -5.82 18.73 13.60
N TYR A 441 -4.90 19.21 14.41
CA TYR A 441 -4.09 20.39 14.13
C TYR A 441 -2.68 19.94 13.76
N TRP A 442 -2.16 20.47 12.67
CA TRP A 442 -0.87 20.11 12.15
C TRP A 442 -0.04 21.34 11.83
N ALA A 443 1.23 21.30 12.17
CA ALA A 443 2.19 22.35 11.86
C ALA A 443 3.53 21.70 11.41
N ASN A 444 4.16 22.30 10.41
CA ASN A 444 5.45 21.88 9.88
C ASN A 444 6.30 23.09 9.55
N VAL A 445 7.60 23.00 9.81
CA VAL A 445 8.62 23.96 9.37
C VAL A 445 9.62 23.21 8.50
N ARG A 446 9.85 23.73 7.30
CA ARG A 446 10.89 23.24 6.38
C ARG A 446 11.95 24.33 6.24
N VAL A 447 13.19 23.97 6.48
CA VAL A 447 14.38 24.82 6.22
C VAL A 447 15.24 24.09 5.19
N SER A 448 15.64 24.81 4.13
CA SER A 448 16.59 24.33 3.12
C SER A 448 17.91 25.05 3.33
N PHE A 449 19.05 24.37 3.28
CA PHE A 449 20.39 24.95 3.52
C PHE A 449 21.43 24.32 2.58
#